data_990ff15ce85a827a556c0c6d5feb092e
#
_entry.id   990ff15ce85a827a556c0c6d5feb092e
#
_cell.length_a   1.000
_cell.length_b   1.000
_cell.length_c   1.000
_cell.angle_alpha   90.00
_cell.angle_beta   90.00
_cell.angle_gamma   90.00
#
_symmetry.space_group_name_H-M   'P 1'
#
loop_
_entity.id
_entity.type
_entity.pdbx_description
1 polymer ?
#
loop_
_entity_poly.entity_id
_entity_poly.type
_entity_poly.pdbx_seq_one_letter_code
_entity_poly.pdbx_strand_id
1 'polypeptide(L)'
;EVGGELRIKGLKPGQQTWVPAIEKPVDTAPQVHNIFYANGESIAVAGSGDYRNYFYLDGVHYSHEIDPVTGKPVTHNLASVYVITESAARADALATAFMVMGAEAGFALAQSLDLAVYFITKRAEEEGFDDRYTDRFAEYLNPKS
;
A
#
# COMPACT_ATOMS: atom_id res chain seq x y z
N GLU A 1 2.74 16.10 0.18
CA GLU A 1 1.85 15.10 0.79
C GLU A 1 0.56 15.77 1.23
N VAL A 2 -0.55 15.13 0.97
CA VAL A 2 -1.88 15.55 1.42
C VAL A 2 -2.65 14.29 1.80
N GLY A 3 -3.08 14.18 3.07
CA GLY A 3 -3.89 13.05 3.54
C GLY A 3 -3.21 11.68 3.55
N GLY A 4 -1.91 11.61 3.30
CA GLY A 4 -1.16 10.35 3.13
C GLY A 4 -0.76 10.05 1.69
N GLU A 5 -1.39 10.72 0.70
CA GLU A 5 -1.02 10.61 -0.70
C GLU A 5 0.20 11.48 -1.01
N LEU A 6 1.17 10.89 -1.70
CA LEU A 6 2.39 11.56 -2.10
C LEU A 6 2.35 11.90 -3.60
N ARG A 7 2.77 13.11 -3.92
CA ARG A 7 3.16 13.47 -5.29
C ARG A 7 4.63 13.85 -5.31
N ILE A 8 5.44 13.07 -6.00
CA ILE A 8 6.88 13.26 -6.11
C ILE A 8 7.19 13.72 -7.53
N LYS A 9 8.12 14.67 -7.66
CA LYS A 9 8.56 15.16 -8.97
C LYS A 9 10.08 15.34 -9.00
N GLY A 10 10.71 14.63 -9.91
CA GLY A 10 12.14 14.76 -10.18
C GLY A 10 13.04 14.42 -9.00
N LEU A 11 14.17 15.06 -8.92
CA LEU A 11 15.21 14.86 -7.92
C LEU A 11 15.17 15.93 -6.82
N LYS A 12 15.74 15.60 -5.66
CA LYS A 12 16.06 16.57 -4.60
C LYS A 12 17.18 17.52 -5.04
N PRO A 13 17.37 18.64 -4.33
CA PRO A 13 18.60 19.42 -4.46
C PRO A 13 19.85 18.53 -4.29
N GLY A 14 20.87 18.73 -5.13
CA GLY A 14 22.06 17.88 -5.16
C GLY A 14 21.90 16.58 -5.94
N GLN A 15 20.90 16.50 -6.81
CA GLN A 15 20.67 15.35 -7.71
C GLN A 15 20.39 14.03 -7.00
N GLN A 16 19.89 14.06 -5.77
CA GLN A 16 19.52 12.88 -5.02
C GLN A 16 18.09 12.44 -5.31
N THR A 17 17.85 11.13 -5.37
CA THR A 17 16.49 10.59 -5.48
C THR A 17 15.68 10.82 -4.19
N TRP A 18 14.38 10.91 -4.33
CA TRP A 18 13.45 10.80 -3.20
C TRP A 18 13.35 9.35 -2.75
N VAL A 19 13.36 9.15 -1.44
CA VAL A 19 13.27 7.82 -0.81
C VAL A 19 12.10 7.85 0.18
N PRO A 20 10.87 7.57 -0.29
CA PRO A 20 9.72 7.45 0.59
C PRO A 20 9.77 6.16 1.41
N ALA A 21 9.10 6.18 2.56
CA ALA A 21 8.94 5.03 3.42
C ALA A 21 7.55 4.39 3.23
N ILE A 22 7.52 3.07 3.29
CA ILE A 22 6.33 2.26 3.52
C ILE A 22 6.17 2.12 5.02
N GLU A 23 5.02 2.50 5.55
CA GLU A 23 4.74 2.41 6.98
C GLU A 23 4.42 0.97 7.39
N LYS A 24 4.90 0.56 8.54
CA LYS A 24 4.54 -0.71 9.16
C LYS A 24 3.08 -0.64 9.61
N PRO A 25 2.22 -1.60 9.21
CA PRO A 25 0.79 -1.56 9.50
C PRO A 25 0.48 -2.00 10.94
N VAL A 26 0.87 -1.18 11.91
CA VAL A 26 0.65 -1.39 13.34
C VAL A 26 -0.09 -0.20 13.94
N ASP A 27 -0.94 -0.45 14.93
CA ASP A 27 -1.68 0.58 15.67
C ASP A 27 -0.84 1.15 16.82
N THR A 28 0.34 1.63 16.49
CA THR A 28 1.29 2.25 17.41
C THR A 28 1.90 3.49 16.77
N ALA A 29 2.95 4.03 17.37
CA ALA A 29 3.69 5.11 16.73
C ALA A 29 4.20 4.70 15.34
N PRO A 30 4.22 5.61 14.35
CA PRO A 30 4.67 5.32 12.99
C PRO A 30 6.05 4.68 12.97
N GLN A 31 6.19 3.57 12.25
CA GLN A 31 7.43 2.84 12.06
C GLN A 31 7.65 2.58 10.58
N VAL A 32 8.90 2.64 10.14
CA VAL A 32 9.25 2.27 8.77
C VAL A 32 9.24 0.74 8.65
N HIS A 33 8.48 0.23 7.68
CA HIS A 33 8.46 -1.17 7.29
C HIS A 33 9.47 -1.44 6.17
N ASN A 34 9.42 -0.62 5.12
CA ASN A 34 10.33 -0.69 3.98
C ASN A 34 10.52 0.70 3.37
N ILE A 35 11.40 0.83 2.39
CA ILE A 35 11.62 2.05 1.62
C ILE A 35 11.56 1.74 0.13
N PHE A 36 11.34 2.76 -0.69
CA PHE A 36 11.46 2.67 -2.12
C PHE A 36 12.07 3.95 -2.71
N TYR A 37 12.54 3.89 -3.95
CA TYR A 37 13.29 4.96 -4.60
C TYR A 37 12.47 5.53 -5.76
N ALA A 38 12.20 6.82 -5.75
CA ALA A 38 11.49 7.48 -6.87
C ALA A 38 12.32 7.59 -8.15
N ASN A 39 13.63 7.38 -8.05
CA ASN A 39 14.58 7.31 -9.18
C ASN A 39 14.54 8.51 -10.13
N GLY A 40 14.22 9.71 -9.62
CA GLY A 40 14.09 10.92 -10.42
C GLY A 40 12.80 11.01 -11.23
N GLU A 41 11.95 10.02 -11.14
CA GLU A 41 10.66 9.98 -11.85
C GLU A 41 9.62 10.92 -11.23
N SER A 42 8.59 11.23 -12.02
CA SER A 42 7.42 11.96 -11.54
C SER A 42 6.31 10.97 -11.25
N ILE A 43 6.16 10.60 -9.98
CA ILE A 43 5.22 9.57 -9.53
C ILE A 43 4.25 10.10 -8.48
N ALA A 44 3.13 9.43 -8.35
CA ALA A 44 2.21 9.55 -7.24
C ALA A 44 2.13 8.22 -6.49
N VAL A 45 1.98 8.29 -5.18
CA VAL A 45 1.88 7.12 -4.30
C VAL A 45 0.72 7.31 -3.36
N ALA A 46 -0.08 6.28 -3.20
CA ALA A 46 -1.10 6.20 -2.15
C ALA A 46 -0.98 4.88 -1.40
N GLY A 47 -1.30 4.91 -0.13
CA GLY A 47 -1.38 3.74 0.72
C GLY A 47 -2.75 3.62 1.38
N SER A 48 -3.34 2.44 1.34
CA SER A 48 -4.53 2.08 2.11
C SER A 48 -4.19 1.00 3.13
N GLY A 49 -4.85 1.03 4.29
CA GLY A 49 -4.61 0.04 5.34
C GLY A 49 -5.71 -0.02 6.40
N ASP A 50 -5.87 -1.17 7.02
CA ASP A 50 -6.89 -1.45 8.03
C ASP A 50 -6.46 -1.21 9.48
N TYR A 51 -5.21 -0.75 9.69
CA TYR A 51 -4.57 -0.69 11.01
C TYR A 51 -4.85 0.59 11.80
N ARG A 52 -5.42 1.64 11.18
CA ARG A 52 -5.77 2.90 11.85
C ARG A 52 -7.26 3.13 12.00
N ASN A 53 -8.05 2.60 11.07
CA ASN A 53 -9.49 2.83 11.00
C ASN A 53 -10.24 1.50 11.08
N TYR A 54 -10.49 1.04 12.30
CA TYR A 54 -11.22 -0.18 12.58
C TYR A 54 -12.14 0.03 13.80
N PHE A 55 -13.04 -0.90 14.03
CA PHE A 55 -13.86 -0.92 15.24
C PHE A 55 -14.05 -2.35 15.73
N TYR A 56 -14.33 -2.48 17.01
CA TYR A 56 -14.70 -3.74 17.61
C TYR A 56 -16.20 -3.79 17.89
N LEU A 57 -16.84 -4.89 17.52
CA LEU A 57 -18.21 -5.21 17.88
C LEU A 57 -18.24 -6.62 18.42
N ASP A 58 -18.72 -6.80 19.66
CA ASP A 58 -18.76 -8.09 20.35
C ASP A 58 -17.41 -8.83 20.38
N GLY A 59 -16.30 -8.09 20.50
CA GLY A 59 -14.94 -8.64 20.51
C GLY A 59 -14.38 -9.02 19.14
N VAL A 60 -15.13 -8.82 18.06
CA VAL A 60 -14.69 -9.05 16.69
C VAL A 60 -14.14 -7.74 16.08
N HIS A 61 -12.97 -7.83 15.47
CA HIS A 61 -12.33 -6.73 14.72
C HIS A 61 -13.01 -6.58 13.36
N TYR A 62 -13.43 -5.37 13.05
CA TYR A 62 -14.00 -5.02 11.75
C TYR A 62 -13.19 -3.91 11.09
N SER A 63 -12.77 -4.14 9.85
CA SER A 63 -12.21 -3.10 8.99
C SER A 63 -13.26 -2.03 8.69
N HIS A 64 -12.83 -0.80 8.50
CA HIS A 64 -13.69 0.28 7.99
C HIS A 64 -14.03 0.12 6.50
N GLU A 65 -13.34 -0.78 5.81
CA GLU A 65 -13.54 -1.04 4.39
C GLU A 65 -14.68 -2.04 4.18
N ILE A 66 -15.62 -1.63 3.34
CA ILE A 66 -16.82 -2.42 3.03
C ILE A 66 -16.70 -3.02 1.64
N ASP A 67 -16.87 -4.33 1.55
CA ASP A 67 -17.01 -5.02 0.29
C ASP A 67 -18.35 -4.63 -0.36
N PRO A 68 -18.34 -4.00 -1.55
CA PRO A 68 -19.56 -3.52 -2.20
C PRO A 68 -20.46 -4.65 -2.71
N VAL A 69 -19.95 -5.88 -2.83
CA VAL A 69 -20.73 -7.05 -3.27
C VAL A 69 -21.54 -7.62 -2.11
N THR A 70 -20.92 -7.73 -0.94
CA THR A 70 -21.57 -8.31 0.24
C THR A 70 -22.22 -7.28 1.16
N GLY A 71 -21.82 -6.01 1.06
CA GLY A 71 -22.21 -4.93 1.96
C GLY A 71 -21.68 -5.09 3.38
N LYS A 72 -20.65 -5.91 3.58
CA LYS A 72 -20.05 -6.22 4.89
C LYS A 72 -18.58 -5.78 4.92
N PRO A 73 -18.02 -5.52 6.12
CA PRO A 73 -16.58 -5.32 6.28
C PRO A 73 -15.77 -6.48 5.70
N VAL A 74 -14.64 -6.15 5.07
CA VAL A 74 -13.69 -7.17 4.60
C VAL A 74 -13.10 -7.96 5.77
N THR A 75 -12.78 -9.25 5.54
CA THR A 75 -12.34 -10.16 6.61
C THR A 75 -11.01 -10.86 6.29
N HIS A 76 -10.35 -10.50 5.19
CA HIS A 76 -9.05 -11.08 4.82
C HIS A 76 -7.90 -10.49 5.67
N ASN A 77 -6.71 -11.07 5.53
CA ASN A 77 -5.51 -10.70 6.29
C ASN A 77 -4.66 -9.59 5.66
N LEU A 78 -5.10 -8.94 4.58
CA LEU A 78 -4.38 -7.81 3.98
C LEU A 78 -4.38 -6.64 4.97
N ALA A 79 -3.20 -6.21 5.40
CA ALA A 79 -3.01 -5.15 6.37
C ALA A 79 -2.85 -3.78 5.73
N SER A 80 -2.10 -3.71 4.62
CA SER A 80 -1.97 -2.49 3.83
C SER A 80 -1.53 -2.79 2.41
N VAL A 81 -1.79 -1.84 1.52
CA VAL A 81 -1.34 -1.85 0.13
C VAL A 81 -0.86 -0.46 -0.28
N TYR A 82 0.22 -0.41 -1.06
CA TYR A 82 0.77 0.82 -1.63
C TYR A 82 0.78 0.71 -3.14
N VAL A 83 0.34 1.77 -3.81
CA VAL A 83 0.24 1.84 -5.26
C VAL A 83 1.03 3.03 -5.78
N ILE A 84 1.87 2.80 -6.79
CA ILE A 84 2.61 3.85 -7.50
C ILE A 84 2.00 4.02 -8.90
N THR A 85 1.61 5.25 -9.24
CA THR A 85 1.11 5.62 -10.56
C THR A 85 1.55 7.04 -10.92
N GLU A 86 1.09 7.56 -12.07
CA GLU A 86 1.29 8.95 -12.46
C GLU A 86 0.30 9.95 -11.81
N SER A 87 -0.77 9.45 -11.17
CA SER A 87 -1.85 10.27 -10.60
C SER A 87 -2.18 9.86 -9.17
N ALA A 88 -2.21 10.81 -8.23
CA ALA A 88 -2.56 10.55 -6.84
C ALA A 88 -4.00 10.00 -6.72
N ALA A 89 -4.96 10.57 -7.43
CA ALA A 89 -6.33 10.09 -7.43
C ALA A 89 -6.47 8.64 -7.94
N ARG A 90 -5.66 8.27 -8.96
CA ARG A 90 -5.63 6.90 -9.47
C ARG A 90 -4.96 5.95 -8.48
N ALA A 91 -3.86 6.37 -7.86
CA ALA A 91 -3.17 5.57 -6.85
C ALA A 91 -4.08 5.29 -5.65
N ASP A 92 -4.79 6.30 -5.14
CA ASP A 92 -5.71 6.21 -4.02
C ASP A 92 -6.90 5.29 -4.34
N ALA A 93 -7.57 5.49 -5.46
CA ALA A 93 -8.68 4.64 -5.89
C ALA A 93 -8.27 3.16 -6.06
N LEU A 94 -7.08 2.90 -6.62
CA LEU A 94 -6.55 1.53 -6.77
C LEU A 94 -6.15 0.92 -5.42
N ALA A 95 -5.53 1.69 -4.53
CA ALA A 95 -5.16 1.23 -3.19
C ALA A 95 -6.40 0.76 -2.42
N THR A 96 -7.46 1.57 -2.41
CA THR A 96 -8.74 1.21 -1.79
C THR A 96 -9.36 -0.03 -2.45
N ALA A 97 -9.37 -0.09 -3.79
CA ALA A 97 -9.91 -1.24 -4.51
C ALA A 97 -9.16 -2.55 -4.16
N PHE A 98 -7.84 -2.51 -4.11
CA PHE A 98 -7.03 -3.68 -3.73
C PHE A 98 -7.24 -4.08 -2.27
N MET A 99 -7.42 -3.12 -1.35
CA MET A 99 -7.78 -3.43 0.03
C MET A 99 -9.12 -4.17 0.12
N VAL A 100 -10.11 -3.77 -0.66
CA VAL A 100 -11.40 -4.47 -0.71
C VAL A 100 -11.28 -5.87 -1.32
N MET A 101 -10.48 -6.03 -2.39
CA MET A 101 -10.29 -7.30 -3.09
C MET A 101 -9.49 -8.33 -2.29
N GLY A 102 -8.64 -7.89 -1.38
CA GLY A 102 -7.68 -8.73 -0.67
C GLY A 102 -6.43 -9.08 -1.50
N ALA A 103 -5.44 -9.70 -0.82
CA ALA A 103 -4.09 -9.87 -1.37
C ALA A 103 -4.05 -10.73 -2.64
N GLU A 104 -4.77 -11.85 -2.69
CA GLU A 104 -4.67 -12.80 -3.82
C GLU A 104 -5.28 -12.23 -5.10
N ALA A 105 -6.54 -11.81 -5.03
CA ALA A 105 -7.24 -11.24 -6.18
C ALA A 105 -6.64 -9.89 -6.61
N GLY A 106 -6.28 -9.06 -5.62
CA GLY A 106 -5.63 -7.76 -5.86
C GLY A 106 -4.29 -7.92 -6.54
N PHE A 107 -3.44 -8.86 -6.09
CA PHE A 107 -2.15 -9.13 -6.72
C PHE A 107 -2.29 -9.62 -8.16
N ALA A 108 -3.18 -10.59 -8.40
CA ALA A 108 -3.41 -11.12 -9.74
C ALA A 108 -3.85 -10.01 -10.72
N LEU A 109 -4.76 -9.14 -10.29
CA LEU A 109 -5.20 -8.00 -11.10
C LEU A 109 -4.06 -6.99 -11.32
N ALA A 110 -3.31 -6.64 -10.26
CA ALA A 110 -2.20 -5.70 -10.36
C ALA A 110 -1.13 -6.17 -11.34
N GLN A 111 -0.76 -7.46 -11.31
CA GLN A 111 0.18 -8.07 -12.29
C GLN A 111 -0.38 -8.02 -13.71
N SER A 112 -1.66 -8.39 -13.90
CA SER A 112 -2.27 -8.41 -15.24
C SER A 112 -2.36 -7.04 -15.90
N LEU A 113 -2.40 -5.97 -15.09
CA LEU A 113 -2.45 -4.57 -15.53
C LEU A 113 -1.10 -3.86 -15.51
N ASP A 114 0.00 -4.57 -15.25
CA ASP A 114 1.37 -4.04 -15.11
C ASP A 114 1.44 -2.83 -14.14
N LEU A 115 0.75 -2.93 -13.01
CA LEU A 115 0.74 -1.88 -11.99
C LEU A 115 1.84 -2.10 -10.96
N ALA A 116 2.43 -1.01 -10.47
CA ALA A 116 3.39 -1.04 -9.37
C ALA A 116 2.65 -1.06 -8.03
N VAL A 117 2.56 -2.22 -7.40
CA VAL A 117 1.79 -2.43 -6.16
C VAL A 117 2.58 -3.26 -5.15
N TYR A 118 2.51 -2.86 -3.89
CA TYR A 118 3.13 -3.52 -2.74
C TYR A 118 2.07 -3.87 -1.72
N PHE A 119 1.96 -5.14 -1.36
CA PHE A 119 0.98 -5.69 -0.42
C PHE A 119 1.68 -6.14 0.85
N ILE A 120 1.09 -5.84 2.00
CA ILE A 120 1.53 -6.29 3.31
C ILE A 120 0.39 -7.08 3.96
N THR A 121 0.62 -8.35 4.26
CA THR A 121 -0.37 -9.24 4.87
C THR A 121 0.03 -9.62 6.29
N LYS A 122 -0.95 -9.73 7.18
CA LYS A 122 -0.75 -10.27 8.53
C LYS A 122 -0.53 -11.78 8.44
N ARG A 123 0.47 -12.30 9.15
CA ARG A 123 0.65 -13.75 9.30
C ARG A 123 -0.47 -14.34 10.13
N ALA A 124 -0.90 -15.56 9.77
CA ALA A 124 -2.02 -16.21 10.44
C ALA A 124 -1.65 -16.81 11.81
N GLU A 125 -0.43 -17.33 11.96
CA GLU A 125 -0.01 -18.13 13.11
C GLU A 125 1.09 -17.49 13.95
N GLU A 126 1.72 -16.40 13.46
CA GLU A 126 2.83 -15.71 14.12
C GLU A 126 2.65 -14.19 14.06
N GLU A 127 3.19 -13.49 15.05
CA GLU A 127 3.29 -12.03 14.95
C GLU A 127 4.21 -11.67 13.78
N GLY A 128 3.73 -10.78 12.90
CA GLY A 128 4.51 -10.28 11.78
C GLY A 128 3.72 -10.12 10.50
N PHE A 129 4.48 -9.78 9.47
CA PHE A 129 3.93 -9.46 8.16
C PHE A 129 4.70 -10.21 7.08
N ASP A 130 4.01 -10.53 6.01
CA ASP A 130 4.59 -11.00 4.76
C ASP A 130 4.37 -9.96 3.67
N ASP A 131 5.40 -9.76 2.87
CA ASP A 131 5.42 -8.78 1.79
C ASP A 131 5.28 -9.48 0.44
N ARG A 132 4.45 -8.91 -0.42
CA ARG A 132 4.32 -9.32 -1.80
C ARG A 132 4.21 -8.09 -2.68
N TYR A 133 4.98 -8.03 -3.75
CA TYR A 133 4.96 -6.89 -4.66
C TYR A 133 5.03 -7.35 -6.11
N THR A 134 4.48 -6.54 -7.00
CA THR A 134 4.49 -6.79 -8.44
C THR A 134 5.88 -6.55 -9.03
N ASP A 135 6.15 -7.16 -10.19
CA ASP A 135 7.41 -6.95 -10.92
C ASP A 135 7.65 -5.47 -11.21
N ARG A 136 6.58 -4.74 -11.51
CA ARG A 136 6.65 -3.30 -11.73
C ARG A 136 7.05 -2.51 -10.47
N PHE A 137 6.60 -2.94 -9.28
CA PHE A 137 7.02 -2.31 -8.02
C PHE A 137 8.47 -2.63 -7.67
N ALA A 138 8.95 -3.83 -8.02
CA ALA A 138 10.34 -4.23 -7.77
C ALA A 138 11.37 -3.25 -8.37
N GLU A 139 11.02 -2.55 -9.45
CA GLU A 139 11.88 -1.52 -10.07
C GLU A 139 12.15 -0.33 -9.14
N TYR A 140 11.28 -0.09 -8.15
CA TYR A 140 11.42 0.97 -7.16
C TYR A 140 12.13 0.53 -5.88
N LEU A 141 12.38 -0.76 -5.66
CA LEU A 141 13.07 -1.25 -4.46
C LEU A 141 14.60 -1.05 -4.50
N ASN A 142 15.15 -0.70 -5.65
CA ASN A 142 16.56 -0.43 -5.82
C ASN A 142 16.79 0.95 -6.45
N PRO A 143 17.84 1.67 -6.02
CA PRO A 143 18.23 2.90 -6.68
C PRO A 143 18.71 2.59 -8.10
N LYS A 144 18.19 3.32 -9.08
CA LYS A 144 18.74 3.30 -10.44
C LYS A 144 20.04 4.12 -10.47
N SER A 145 21.04 3.59 -11.11
CA SER A 145 22.37 4.22 -11.31
C SER A 145 22.27 5.47 -12.17
#